data_9ae6332d4cd3ac64e316f05bbd0fb4b7
#
_entry.id   9ae6332d4cd3ac64e316f05bbd0fb4b7
#
_cell.length_a   1.000
_cell.length_b   1.000
_cell.length_c   1.000
_cell.angle_alpha   90.00
_cell.angle_beta   90.00
_cell.angle_gamma   90.00
#
_symmetry.space_group_name_H-M   'P 1'
#
loop_
_entity.id
_entity.type
_entity.pdbx_description
1 polymer ?
#
loop_
_entity_poly.entity_id
_entity_poly.type
_entity_poly.pdbx_seq_one_letter_code
_entity_poly.pdbx_strand_id
1 'polypeptide(L)'
;MDYTDYARRIRSHASLGELSEYGQVQEGGRDYPLFRLIVPGDRWLVITSGFHGEEPAGPLTLAKHLPDIVAYAKSKGVGLRVYPCINPSGFEDGTRYNRSGEKPNNDFMRYEVAPGEWRGELVGDPSILRWALYDGGPKETRAVRTDLARFPAPDAALDIHQDNYLGGVATYAYVFGDKAAYHPMQEAAAAHATVVKSRKVDDNAYADEHGLIVFHDGSVTDWYMRQGVPYTAALETTTPTSQDDCDAVNLIWIRGFIDLAARGEGPTR
;
A
#
# COMPACT_ATOMS: atom_id res chain seq x y z
N MET A 1 6.33 13.39 13.10
CA MET A 1 5.89 12.71 14.38
C MET A 1 7.04 11.84 14.83
N ASP A 2 7.37 11.81 16.14
CA ASP A 2 8.39 10.87 16.65
C ASP A 2 7.93 9.43 16.42
N TYR A 3 8.79 8.62 15.81
CA TYR A 3 8.47 7.21 15.56
C TYR A 3 8.32 6.39 16.84
N THR A 4 8.94 6.79 17.96
CA THR A 4 8.75 6.14 19.27
C THR A 4 7.29 6.24 19.73
N ASP A 5 6.68 7.41 19.56
CA ASP A 5 5.28 7.63 19.92
C ASP A 5 4.34 6.86 18.99
N TYR A 6 4.65 6.85 17.69
CA TYR A 6 3.94 6.04 16.72
C TYR A 6 4.02 4.54 17.05
N ALA A 7 5.22 4.02 17.30
CA ALA A 7 5.45 2.62 17.69
C ALA A 7 4.71 2.24 18.98
N ARG A 8 4.67 3.15 19.97
CA ARG A 8 3.89 2.95 21.20
C ARG A 8 2.39 2.81 20.90
N ARG A 9 1.85 3.65 20.01
CA ARG A 9 0.45 3.57 19.58
C ARG A 9 0.17 2.25 18.85
N ILE A 10 1.03 1.82 17.95
CA ILE A 10 0.88 0.51 17.29
C ILE A 10 0.91 -0.62 18.31
N ARG A 11 1.86 -0.61 19.26
CA ARG A 11 1.93 -1.63 20.33
C ARG A 11 0.69 -1.68 21.22
N SER A 12 -0.03 -0.56 21.41
CA SER A 12 -1.27 -0.55 22.19
C SER A 12 -2.39 -1.38 21.54
N HIS A 13 -2.27 -1.73 20.27
CA HIS A 13 -3.20 -2.58 19.51
C HIS A 13 -2.91 -4.08 19.60
N ALA A 14 -1.97 -4.53 20.44
CA ALA A 14 -1.56 -5.94 20.53
C ALA A 14 -2.71 -6.92 20.86
N SER A 15 -3.78 -6.44 21.48
CA SER A 15 -4.98 -7.26 21.79
C SER A 15 -5.86 -7.56 20.55
N LEU A 16 -5.66 -6.89 19.43
CA LEU A 16 -6.49 -7.05 18.23
C LEU A 16 -6.15 -8.31 17.42
N GLY A 17 -4.88 -8.80 17.53
CA GLY A 17 -4.38 -9.95 16.81
C GLY A 17 -2.93 -10.25 17.21
N GLU A 18 -2.21 -11.01 16.36
CA GLU A 18 -0.78 -11.25 16.54
C GLU A 18 0.01 -10.04 16.04
N LEU A 19 0.36 -9.15 16.96
CA LEU A 19 1.27 -8.03 16.69
C LEU A 19 2.71 -8.49 16.90
N SER A 20 3.55 -8.36 15.88
CA SER A 20 4.96 -8.76 15.93
C SER A 20 5.85 -7.75 15.24
N GLU A 21 7.13 -7.74 15.65
CA GLU A 21 8.19 -7.06 14.91
C GLU A 21 8.74 -8.05 13.87
N TYR A 22 8.41 -7.83 12.58
CA TYR A 22 8.88 -8.71 11.51
C TYR A 22 10.30 -8.42 11.05
N GLY A 23 10.86 -7.30 11.48
CA GLY A 23 12.20 -6.86 11.18
C GLY A 23 12.59 -5.61 11.96
N GLN A 24 13.83 -5.21 11.75
CA GLN A 24 14.40 -3.98 12.29
C GLN A 24 15.33 -3.37 11.25
N VAL A 25 15.29 -2.07 11.10
CA VAL A 25 16.23 -1.33 10.24
C VAL A 25 17.03 -0.34 11.08
N GLN A 26 18.32 -0.23 10.76
CA GLN A 26 19.19 0.74 11.41
C GLN A 26 19.40 1.93 10.49
N GLU A 27 19.06 3.13 10.97
CA GLU A 27 19.16 4.39 10.26
C GLU A 27 19.71 5.50 11.15
N GLY A 28 20.77 6.17 10.70
CA GLY A 28 21.40 7.27 11.46
C GLY A 28 21.87 6.85 12.87
N GLY A 29 22.28 5.59 13.05
CA GLY A 29 22.73 5.05 14.35
C GLY A 29 21.57 4.69 15.30
N ARG A 30 20.32 4.73 14.86
CA ARG A 30 19.13 4.34 15.61
C ARG A 30 18.46 3.12 14.99
N ASP A 31 17.96 2.25 15.86
CA ASP A 31 17.20 1.06 15.47
C ASP A 31 15.71 1.38 15.41
N TYR A 32 15.08 0.98 14.31
CA TYR A 32 13.65 1.16 14.05
C TYR A 32 12.98 -0.22 13.89
N PRO A 33 12.11 -0.62 14.82
CA PRO A 33 11.32 -1.84 14.67
C PRO A 33 10.29 -1.69 13.55
N LEU A 34 10.10 -2.76 12.77
CA LEU A 34 9.11 -2.86 11.71
C LEU A 34 7.96 -3.77 12.18
N PHE A 35 6.74 -3.24 12.23
CA PHE A 35 5.58 -3.92 12.79
C PHE A 35 4.71 -4.57 11.74
N ARG A 36 4.18 -5.74 12.09
CA ARG A 36 3.11 -6.43 11.40
C ARG A 36 2.03 -6.85 12.38
N LEU A 37 0.74 -6.60 12.03
CA LEU A 37 -0.40 -7.18 12.72
C LEU A 37 -1.04 -8.25 11.84
N ILE A 38 -1.22 -9.46 12.38
CA ILE A 38 -2.01 -10.52 11.75
C ILE A 38 -3.30 -10.73 12.53
N VAL A 39 -4.43 -10.64 11.83
CA VAL A 39 -5.75 -11.00 12.35
C VAL A 39 -6.22 -12.20 11.54
N PRO A 40 -6.55 -13.35 12.16
CA PRO A 40 -6.93 -14.54 11.42
C PRO A 40 -8.29 -14.39 10.74
N GLY A 41 -8.47 -15.08 9.60
CA GLY A 41 -9.70 -15.15 8.84
C GLY A 41 -9.61 -16.19 7.72
N ASP A 42 -10.73 -16.46 7.06
CA ASP A 42 -10.82 -17.46 5.97
C ASP A 42 -10.31 -16.90 4.64
N ARG A 43 -10.43 -15.60 4.44
CA ARG A 43 -9.95 -14.82 3.31
C ARG A 43 -8.96 -13.77 3.81
N TRP A 44 -8.12 -13.26 2.92
CA TRP A 44 -7.01 -12.43 3.36
C TRP A 44 -6.91 -11.11 2.59
N LEU A 45 -6.80 -10.03 3.36
CA LEU A 45 -6.40 -8.72 2.85
C LEU A 45 -5.03 -8.36 3.42
N VAL A 46 -4.11 -7.94 2.53
CA VAL A 46 -2.86 -7.27 2.92
C VAL A 46 -3.06 -5.76 2.82
N ILE A 47 -2.65 -5.05 3.86
CA ILE A 47 -2.61 -3.58 3.89
C ILE A 47 -1.18 -3.15 4.18
N THR A 48 -0.62 -2.33 3.30
CA THR A 48 0.68 -1.69 3.47
C THR A 48 0.53 -0.17 3.49
N SER A 49 1.43 0.53 4.17
CA SER A 49 1.51 2.00 4.10
C SER A 49 2.87 2.53 4.54
N GLY A 50 3.13 3.80 4.26
CA GLY A 50 4.32 4.50 4.73
C GLY A 50 5.62 4.01 4.10
N PHE A 51 5.60 3.61 2.83
CA PHE A 51 6.80 3.42 2.02
C PHE A 51 7.57 4.75 1.85
N HIS A 52 6.85 5.81 1.58
CA HIS A 52 7.41 7.16 1.57
C HIS A 52 7.11 7.84 2.90
N GLY A 53 8.14 8.37 3.56
CA GLY A 53 7.97 8.89 4.92
C GLY A 53 7.26 10.25 4.97
N GLU A 54 7.29 11.02 3.88
CA GLU A 54 6.56 12.29 3.73
C GLU A 54 5.04 12.12 3.55
N GLU A 55 4.56 10.86 3.49
CA GLU A 55 3.19 10.46 3.27
C GLU A 55 2.56 9.89 4.56
N PRO A 56 2.35 10.72 5.60
CA PRO A 56 2.01 10.21 6.92
C PRO A 56 0.56 9.75 7.08
N ALA A 57 -0.35 10.10 6.15
CA ALA A 57 -1.78 9.85 6.35
C ALA A 57 -2.12 8.37 6.48
N GLY A 58 -1.56 7.50 5.65
CA GLY A 58 -1.78 6.05 5.75
C GLY A 58 -1.37 5.48 7.11
N PRO A 59 -0.11 5.67 7.55
CA PRO A 59 0.33 5.29 8.88
C PRO A 59 -0.53 5.84 10.01
N LEU A 60 -0.94 7.11 9.95
CA LEU A 60 -1.75 7.75 10.98
C LEU A 60 -3.18 7.21 11.00
N THR A 61 -3.79 6.99 9.84
CA THR A 61 -5.10 6.33 9.72
C THR A 61 -5.07 4.94 10.35
N LEU A 62 -4.07 4.13 10.03
CA LEU A 62 -3.95 2.79 10.60
C LEU A 62 -3.73 2.85 12.12
N ALA A 63 -2.84 3.73 12.61
CA ALA A 63 -2.62 3.87 14.05
C ALA A 63 -3.86 4.34 14.82
N LYS A 64 -4.76 5.11 14.20
CA LYS A 64 -5.98 5.64 14.83
C LYS A 64 -7.16 4.67 14.76
N HIS A 65 -7.35 4.03 13.60
CA HIS A 65 -8.58 3.31 13.27
C HIS A 65 -8.43 1.77 13.21
N LEU A 66 -7.26 1.23 13.58
CA LEU A 66 -7.02 -0.21 13.53
C LEU A 66 -8.09 -1.05 14.28
N PRO A 67 -8.63 -0.64 15.45
CA PRO A 67 -9.71 -1.36 16.11
C PRO A 67 -10.97 -1.49 15.24
N ASP A 68 -11.40 -0.41 14.58
CA ASP A 68 -12.60 -0.39 13.73
C ASP A 68 -12.39 -1.22 12.46
N ILE A 69 -11.19 -1.14 11.86
CA ILE A 69 -10.80 -1.92 10.69
C ILE A 69 -10.86 -3.42 11.03
N VAL A 70 -10.27 -3.82 12.15
CA VAL A 70 -10.26 -5.22 12.61
C VAL A 70 -11.67 -5.71 12.93
N ALA A 71 -12.49 -4.89 13.60
CA ALA A 71 -13.89 -5.24 13.88
C ALA A 71 -14.69 -5.47 12.60
N TYR A 72 -14.51 -4.61 11.60
CA TYR A 72 -15.16 -4.74 10.29
C TYR A 72 -14.68 -6.00 9.54
N ALA A 73 -13.38 -6.24 9.48
CA ALA A 73 -12.81 -7.43 8.83
C ALA A 73 -13.32 -8.73 9.48
N LYS A 74 -13.33 -8.81 10.81
CA LYS A 74 -13.90 -9.95 11.54
C LYS A 74 -15.38 -10.18 11.24
N SER A 75 -16.17 -9.12 11.10
CA SER A 75 -17.60 -9.24 10.74
C SER A 75 -17.84 -9.82 9.34
N LYS A 76 -16.81 -9.76 8.47
CA LYS A 76 -16.82 -10.28 7.09
C LYS A 76 -16.07 -11.62 6.95
N GLY A 77 -15.49 -12.17 8.02
CA GLY A 77 -14.65 -13.38 7.96
C GLY A 77 -13.30 -13.16 7.27
N VAL A 78 -12.85 -11.91 7.14
CA VAL A 78 -11.61 -11.55 6.46
C VAL A 78 -10.47 -11.42 7.47
N GLY A 79 -9.40 -12.17 7.23
CA GLY A 79 -8.12 -12.00 7.91
C GLY A 79 -7.34 -10.81 7.37
N LEU A 80 -6.55 -10.21 8.23
CA LEU A 80 -5.73 -9.06 7.87
C LEU A 80 -4.25 -9.35 8.09
N ARG A 81 -3.40 -8.86 7.19
CA ARG A 81 -1.96 -8.67 7.38
C ARG A 81 -1.68 -7.19 7.16
N VAL A 82 -1.41 -6.46 8.25
CA VAL A 82 -1.23 -5.01 8.21
C VAL A 82 0.22 -4.66 8.50
N TYR A 83 0.84 -3.89 7.61
CA TYR A 83 2.18 -3.33 7.71
C TYR A 83 2.07 -1.80 7.81
N PRO A 84 1.94 -1.26 9.02
CA PRO A 84 1.38 0.08 9.20
C PRO A 84 2.34 1.23 8.89
N CYS A 85 3.65 0.99 8.86
CA CYS A 85 4.66 1.98 8.46
C CYS A 85 5.94 1.24 8.05
N ILE A 86 6.29 1.31 6.77
CA ILE A 86 7.41 0.56 6.22
C ILE A 86 8.72 1.34 6.28
N ASN A 87 8.68 2.68 6.11
CA ASN A 87 9.84 3.56 6.18
C ASN A 87 9.81 4.43 7.46
N PRO A 88 10.21 3.88 8.61
CA PRO A 88 10.10 4.58 9.89
C PRO A 88 10.99 5.81 10.02
N SER A 89 12.19 5.78 9.44
CA SER A 89 13.11 6.93 9.52
C SER A 89 12.64 8.08 8.63
N GLY A 90 12.16 7.77 7.42
CA GLY A 90 11.55 8.77 6.55
C GLY A 90 10.28 9.35 7.15
N PHE A 91 9.42 8.53 7.77
CA PHE A 91 8.21 8.96 8.47
C PHE A 91 8.53 9.92 9.63
N GLU A 92 9.58 9.64 10.42
CA GLU A 92 10.01 10.51 11.51
C GLU A 92 10.52 11.86 11.00
N ASP A 93 11.28 11.85 9.91
CA ASP A 93 11.91 13.04 9.33
C ASP A 93 10.97 13.77 8.33
N GLY A 94 9.85 13.19 7.95
CA GLY A 94 8.91 13.73 6.95
C GLY A 94 9.54 13.82 5.56
N THR A 95 10.36 12.83 5.18
CA THR A 95 11.06 12.76 3.90
C THR A 95 10.64 11.53 3.10
N ARG A 96 10.64 11.63 1.77
CA ARG A 96 10.35 10.52 0.87
C ARG A 96 11.32 9.35 1.07
N TYR A 97 12.55 9.65 1.38
CA TYR A 97 13.66 8.73 1.51
C TYR A 97 13.86 8.28 2.97
N ASN A 98 14.51 7.12 3.17
CA ASN A 98 15.09 6.80 4.47
C ASN A 98 16.33 7.68 4.73
N ARG A 99 16.89 7.65 5.94
CA ARG A 99 18.09 8.45 6.29
C ARG A 99 19.34 8.07 5.52
N SER A 100 19.39 6.87 4.92
CA SER A 100 20.46 6.46 4.01
C SER A 100 20.29 6.99 2.58
N GLY A 101 19.20 7.76 2.31
CA GLY A 101 18.91 8.34 1.00
C GLY A 101 18.31 7.35 0.01
N GLU A 102 17.84 6.20 0.46
CA GLU A 102 17.16 5.21 -0.37
C GLU A 102 15.65 5.49 -0.40
N LYS A 103 14.99 5.25 -1.55
CA LYS A 103 13.55 5.41 -1.74
C LYS A 103 12.87 4.03 -1.70
N PRO A 104 12.23 3.61 -0.61
CA PRO A 104 11.42 2.39 -0.60
C PRO A 104 10.20 2.54 -1.50
N ASN A 105 9.72 1.48 -2.11
CA ASN A 105 8.45 1.24 -2.79
C ASN A 105 8.62 0.39 -4.06
N ASN A 106 9.27 0.90 -5.12
CA ASN A 106 9.28 0.35 -6.49
C ASN A 106 10.36 -0.73 -6.70
N ASP A 107 10.63 -1.52 -5.65
CA ASP A 107 11.74 -2.45 -5.60
C ASP A 107 11.33 -3.89 -5.23
N PHE A 108 10.07 -4.27 -5.50
CA PHE A 108 9.61 -5.64 -5.24
C PHE A 108 10.01 -6.59 -6.36
N MET A 109 9.95 -6.12 -7.60
CA MET A 109 10.16 -6.97 -8.77
C MET A 109 10.76 -6.17 -9.93
N ARG A 110 11.20 -6.92 -10.95
CA ARG A 110 11.69 -6.39 -12.21
C ARG A 110 11.09 -7.17 -13.38
N TYR A 111 10.99 -6.51 -14.52
CA TYR A 111 10.50 -7.04 -15.78
C TYR A 111 11.64 -7.23 -16.77
N GLU A 112 11.78 -8.42 -17.35
CA GLU A 112 12.64 -8.64 -18.50
C GLU A 112 11.86 -8.32 -19.77
N VAL A 113 12.22 -7.23 -20.44
CA VAL A 113 11.55 -6.73 -21.64
C VAL A 113 12.25 -7.15 -22.93
N ALA A 114 13.56 -7.48 -22.85
CA ALA A 114 14.36 -8.12 -23.88
C ALA A 114 15.36 -9.06 -23.19
N PRO A 115 15.97 -10.04 -23.88
CA PRO A 115 16.93 -10.95 -23.27
C PRO A 115 18.05 -10.21 -22.52
N GLY A 116 18.06 -10.32 -21.19
CA GLY A 116 19.01 -9.66 -20.29
C GLY A 116 18.70 -8.19 -19.96
N GLU A 117 17.66 -7.59 -20.56
CA GLU A 117 17.23 -6.21 -20.26
C GLU A 117 16.11 -6.20 -19.21
N TRP A 118 16.46 -5.74 -18.01
CA TRP A 118 15.54 -5.67 -16.86
C TRP A 118 15.15 -4.24 -16.54
N ARG A 119 13.85 -4.01 -16.30
CA ARG A 119 13.28 -2.71 -15.92
C ARG A 119 12.48 -2.81 -14.62
N GLY A 120 12.47 -1.72 -13.85
CA GLY A 120 11.62 -1.60 -12.65
C GLY A 120 10.19 -1.20 -12.98
N GLU A 121 10.03 -0.44 -14.07
CA GLU A 121 8.73 0.06 -14.55
C GLU A 121 8.53 -0.24 -16.02
N LEU A 122 7.26 -0.27 -16.45
CA LEU A 122 6.89 -0.44 -17.85
C LEU A 122 6.23 0.85 -18.35
N VAL A 123 6.95 1.58 -19.19
CA VAL A 123 6.43 2.76 -19.87
C VAL A 123 5.86 2.33 -21.22
N GLY A 124 4.63 2.70 -21.50
CA GLY A 124 3.88 2.20 -22.66
C GLY A 124 3.35 0.78 -22.42
N ASP A 125 3.30 -0.04 -23.45
CA ASP A 125 2.87 -1.45 -23.37
C ASP A 125 3.97 -2.35 -24.00
N PRO A 126 5.16 -2.42 -23.37
CA PRO A 126 6.22 -3.28 -23.89
C PRO A 126 5.86 -4.75 -23.66
N SER A 127 6.25 -5.61 -24.62
CA SER A 127 6.17 -7.05 -24.41
C SER A 127 7.04 -7.44 -23.22
N ILE A 128 6.49 -8.27 -22.33
CA ILE A 128 7.20 -8.79 -21.17
C ILE A 128 7.56 -10.24 -21.46
N LEU A 129 8.86 -10.57 -21.38
CA LEU A 129 9.33 -11.96 -21.50
C LEU A 129 9.06 -12.74 -20.21
N ARG A 130 9.39 -12.13 -19.07
CA ARG A 130 9.14 -12.65 -17.71
C ARG A 130 9.30 -11.56 -16.67
N TRP A 131 8.94 -11.88 -15.45
CA TRP A 131 9.23 -11.06 -14.27
C TRP A 131 9.97 -11.90 -13.21
N ALA A 132 10.68 -11.23 -12.31
CA ALA A 132 11.35 -11.85 -11.18
C ALA A 132 11.33 -10.94 -9.97
N LEU A 133 11.34 -11.53 -8.77
CA LEU A 133 11.60 -10.76 -7.55
C LEU A 133 12.94 -10.05 -7.67
N TYR A 134 12.99 -8.81 -7.23
CA TYR A 134 14.23 -8.06 -7.16
C TYR A 134 14.88 -8.32 -5.79
N ASP A 135 16.13 -8.75 -5.77
CA ASP A 135 16.86 -9.08 -4.55
C ASP A 135 17.54 -7.85 -3.91
N GLY A 136 17.63 -6.74 -4.66
CA GLY A 136 18.17 -5.46 -4.20
C GLY A 136 17.14 -4.53 -3.57
N GLY A 137 17.43 -3.23 -3.64
CA GLY A 137 16.58 -2.15 -3.14
C GLY A 137 16.82 -1.80 -1.67
N PRO A 138 16.06 -0.83 -1.15
CA PRO A 138 16.12 -0.36 0.23
C PRO A 138 15.93 -1.46 1.25
N LYS A 139 16.57 -1.33 2.41
CA LYS A 139 16.50 -2.34 3.48
C LYS A 139 15.08 -2.56 3.99
N GLU A 140 14.25 -1.52 4.00
CA GLU A 140 12.85 -1.57 4.38
C GLU A 140 12.04 -2.41 3.38
N THR A 141 12.23 -2.16 2.08
CA THR A 141 11.57 -2.94 1.01
C THR A 141 12.01 -4.41 1.07
N ARG A 142 13.31 -4.68 1.28
CA ARG A 142 13.81 -6.06 1.43
C ARG A 142 13.19 -6.76 2.62
N ALA A 143 13.08 -6.07 3.78
CA ALA A 143 12.50 -6.64 4.99
C ALA A 143 11.02 -7.00 4.79
N VAL A 144 10.21 -6.06 4.30
CA VAL A 144 8.77 -6.31 4.09
C VAL A 144 8.52 -7.33 2.99
N ARG A 145 9.26 -7.29 1.88
CA ARG A 145 9.17 -8.30 0.81
C ARG A 145 9.50 -9.70 1.31
N THR A 146 10.56 -9.84 2.11
CA THR A 146 10.95 -11.12 2.72
C THR A 146 9.86 -11.65 3.64
N ASP A 147 9.24 -10.79 4.44
CA ASP A 147 8.17 -11.21 5.35
C ASP A 147 6.89 -11.55 4.59
N LEU A 148 6.48 -10.74 3.62
CA LEU A 148 5.29 -10.99 2.77
C LEU A 148 5.42 -12.31 2.00
N ALA A 149 6.61 -12.65 1.49
CA ALA A 149 6.86 -13.88 0.75
C ALA A 149 6.74 -15.17 1.60
N ARG A 150 6.66 -15.07 2.92
CA ARG A 150 6.42 -16.22 3.83
C ARG A 150 4.97 -16.67 3.84
N PHE A 151 4.07 -15.88 3.29
CA PHE A 151 2.64 -16.13 3.30
C PHE A 151 2.12 -16.42 1.89
N PRO A 152 1.06 -17.20 1.76
CA PRO A 152 0.36 -17.34 0.48
C PRO A 152 -0.18 -15.98 0.03
N ALA A 153 -0.35 -15.83 -1.28
CA ALA A 153 -0.95 -14.63 -1.87
C ALA A 153 -2.33 -14.36 -1.24
N PRO A 154 -2.66 -13.10 -0.94
CA PRO A 154 -3.94 -12.72 -0.37
C PRO A 154 -5.06 -12.75 -1.42
N ASP A 155 -6.32 -12.58 -0.98
CA ASP A 155 -7.46 -12.38 -1.86
C ASP A 155 -7.53 -10.93 -2.38
N ALA A 156 -6.95 -9.97 -1.63
CA ALA A 156 -6.82 -8.58 -2.03
C ALA A 156 -5.59 -7.91 -1.37
N ALA A 157 -5.05 -6.86 -1.99
CA ALA A 157 -3.93 -6.08 -1.44
C ALA A 157 -4.12 -4.59 -1.68
N LEU A 158 -4.01 -3.79 -0.62
CA LEU A 158 -4.14 -2.34 -0.63
C LEU A 158 -2.88 -1.70 -0.07
N ASP A 159 -2.28 -0.80 -0.84
CA ASP A 159 -1.21 0.07 -0.40
C ASP A 159 -1.75 1.50 -0.23
N ILE A 160 -1.34 2.22 0.81
CA ILE A 160 -1.88 3.54 1.13
C ILE A 160 -0.77 4.57 1.08
N HIS A 161 -0.93 5.56 0.20
CA HIS A 161 0.00 6.62 -0.12
C HIS A 161 -0.59 8.02 0.01
N GLN A 162 0.26 9.03 -0.13
CA GLN A 162 -0.11 10.42 -0.38
C GLN A 162 0.75 10.99 -1.50
N ASP A 163 0.09 11.62 -2.48
CA ASP A 163 0.76 12.36 -3.53
C ASP A 163 1.12 13.79 -3.05
N ASN A 164 2.37 14.18 -3.21
CA ASN A 164 2.87 15.52 -2.93
C ASN A 164 3.08 16.39 -4.19
N TYR A 165 2.78 15.86 -5.38
CA TYR A 165 2.98 16.56 -6.66
C TYR A 165 1.72 17.29 -7.13
N LEU A 166 0.54 16.73 -6.86
CA LEU A 166 -0.72 17.37 -7.21
C LEU A 166 -1.16 18.38 -6.15
N GLY A 167 -1.50 19.58 -6.59
CA GLY A 167 -2.09 20.60 -5.73
C GLY A 167 -3.59 20.33 -5.47
N GLY A 168 -4.09 20.88 -4.35
CA GLY A 168 -5.50 20.78 -3.96
C GLY A 168 -5.85 19.49 -3.23
N VAL A 169 -7.05 19.44 -2.66
CA VAL A 169 -7.61 18.29 -1.95
C VAL A 169 -8.13 17.28 -2.97
N ALA A 170 -7.42 16.19 -3.19
CA ALA A 170 -7.74 15.24 -4.25
C ALA A 170 -7.38 13.79 -3.87
N THR A 171 -7.96 12.85 -4.63
CA THR A 171 -7.69 11.40 -4.53
C THR A 171 -7.75 10.73 -5.89
N TYR A 172 -7.00 9.65 -6.04
CA TYR A 172 -6.98 8.74 -7.19
C TYR A 172 -6.36 7.41 -6.77
N ALA A 173 -6.33 6.41 -7.64
CA ALA A 173 -5.70 5.14 -7.30
C ALA A 173 -5.03 4.49 -8.52
N TYR A 174 -3.88 3.88 -8.28
CA TYR A 174 -3.30 2.88 -9.18
C TYR A 174 -3.94 1.54 -8.88
N VAL A 175 -4.46 0.84 -9.89
CA VAL A 175 -5.25 -0.38 -9.70
C VAL A 175 -4.92 -1.45 -10.72
N PHE A 176 -5.08 -2.70 -10.31
CA PHE A 176 -5.06 -3.87 -11.19
C PHE A 176 -6.28 -4.74 -10.95
N GLY A 177 -6.69 -5.50 -11.95
CA GLY A 177 -7.90 -6.30 -11.93
C GLY A 177 -9.10 -5.61 -12.57
N ASP A 178 -10.31 -6.00 -12.18
CA ASP A 178 -11.54 -5.40 -12.71
C ASP A 178 -11.74 -3.98 -12.15
N LYS A 179 -11.53 -2.97 -13.00
CA LYS A 179 -11.68 -1.56 -12.60
C LYS A 179 -13.08 -1.23 -12.06
N ALA A 180 -14.12 -1.88 -12.55
CA ALA A 180 -15.49 -1.63 -12.10
C ALA A 180 -15.68 -1.92 -10.60
N ALA A 181 -14.87 -2.84 -10.04
CA ALA A 181 -14.90 -3.16 -8.61
C ALA A 181 -14.48 -1.98 -7.71
N TYR A 182 -13.72 -1.01 -8.24
CA TYR A 182 -13.20 0.15 -7.49
C TYR A 182 -14.08 1.40 -7.61
N HIS A 183 -15.00 1.46 -8.60
CA HIS A 183 -15.85 2.65 -8.81
C HIS A 183 -16.63 3.06 -7.57
N PRO A 184 -17.29 2.13 -6.80
CA PRO A 184 -18.04 2.53 -5.61
C PRO A 184 -17.17 3.19 -4.53
N MET A 185 -15.89 2.78 -4.41
CA MET A 185 -14.96 3.39 -3.46
C MET A 185 -14.57 4.80 -3.89
N GLN A 186 -14.27 5.01 -5.17
CA GLN A 186 -13.97 6.35 -5.70
C GLN A 186 -15.19 7.30 -5.62
N GLU A 187 -16.39 6.80 -5.92
CA GLU A 187 -17.61 7.57 -5.79
C GLU A 187 -17.86 8.01 -4.34
N ALA A 188 -17.67 7.10 -3.38
CA ALA A 188 -17.80 7.43 -1.96
C ALA A 188 -16.69 8.39 -1.48
N ALA A 189 -15.45 8.21 -1.93
CA ALA A 189 -14.32 9.07 -1.59
C ALA A 189 -14.50 10.52 -2.10
N ALA A 190 -15.29 10.73 -3.15
CA ALA A 190 -15.58 12.06 -3.71
C ALA A 190 -16.26 13.03 -2.72
N ALA A 191 -16.84 12.53 -1.63
CA ALA A 191 -17.39 13.35 -0.55
C ALA A 191 -16.31 14.03 0.32
N HIS A 192 -15.06 13.53 0.28
CA HIS A 192 -13.95 13.97 1.14
C HIS A 192 -12.78 14.56 0.36
N ALA A 193 -12.57 14.11 -0.88
CA ALA A 193 -11.51 14.61 -1.73
C ALA A 193 -11.95 14.59 -3.20
N THR A 194 -11.55 15.58 -3.99
CA THR A 194 -11.87 15.62 -5.43
C THR A 194 -11.21 14.43 -6.14
N VAL A 195 -12.00 13.60 -6.80
CA VAL A 195 -11.45 12.52 -7.62
C VAL A 195 -10.76 13.10 -8.85
N VAL A 196 -9.48 12.78 -9.03
CA VAL A 196 -8.70 13.20 -10.20
C VAL A 196 -9.14 12.40 -11.41
N LYS A 197 -9.81 13.03 -12.38
CA LYS A 197 -10.41 12.36 -13.55
C LYS A 197 -9.85 12.88 -14.86
N SER A 198 -9.66 11.95 -15.81
CA SER A 198 -9.31 12.25 -17.20
C SER A 198 -8.14 13.23 -17.35
N ARG A 199 -7.08 13.00 -16.53
CA ARG A 199 -5.89 13.86 -16.57
C ARG A 199 -4.62 13.12 -16.20
N LYS A 200 -3.50 13.67 -16.63
CA LYS A 200 -2.17 13.24 -16.25
C LYS A 200 -1.93 13.52 -14.76
N VAL A 201 -1.42 12.55 -14.03
CA VAL A 201 -1.00 12.66 -12.61
C VAL A 201 0.52 12.61 -12.46
N ASP A 202 1.21 11.89 -13.34
CA ASP A 202 2.67 11.80 -13.42
C ASP A 202 3.10 11.65 -14.88
N ASP A 203 4.39 11.68 -15.17
CA ASP A 203 4.92 11.65 -16.55
C ASP A 203 4.40 10.48 -17.38
N ASN A 204 4.21 9.31 -16.77
CA ASN A 204 3.75 8.11 -17.43
C ASN A 204 2.39 7.59 -16.91
N ALA A 205 1.69 8.37 -16.05
CA ALA A 205 0.45 7.96 -15.42
C ALA A 205 -0.70 8.91 -15.76
N TYR A 206 -1.80 8.34 -16.28
CA TYR A 206 -3.00 9.08 -16.65
C TYR A 206 -4.23 8.45 -15.97
N ALA A 207 -4.94 9.26 -15.17
CA ALA A 207 -6.17 8.85 -14.52
C ALA A 207 -7.33 8.86 -15.54
N ASP A 208 -8.10 7.78 -15.59
CA ASP A 208 -9.30 7.66 -16.41
C ASP A 208 -10.48 8.49 -15.86
N GLU A 209 -11.67 8.36 -16.46
CA GLU A 209 -12.87 9.08 -16.07
C GLU A 209 -13.38 8.74 -14.65
N HIS A 210 -12.86 7.68 -14.04
CA HIS A 210 -13.14 7.26 -12.66
C HIS A 210 -12.00 7.57 -11.67
N GLY A 211 -10.88 8.14 -12.16
CA GLY A 211 -9.72 8.42 -11.33
C GLY A 211 -8.84 7.19 -11.05
N LEU A 212 -8.89 6.20 -11.95
CA LEU A 212 -8.15 4.95 -11.85
C LEU A 212 -7.03 4.89 -12.90
N ILE A 213 -5.87 4.38 -12.48
CA ILE A 213 -4.66 4.30 -13.29
C ILE A 213 -4.20 2.84 -13.33
N VAL A 214 -3.76 2.36 -14.49
CA VAL A 214 -3.00 1.11 -14.59
C VAL A 214 -1.57 1.48 -14.94
N PHE A 215 -0.64 1.15 -14.05
CA PHE A 215 0.78 1.41 -14.26
C PHE A 215 1.63 0.37 -13.55
N HIS A 216 2.57 -0.24 -14.29
CA HIS A 216 3.47 -1.25 -13.77
C HIS A 216 4.78 -0.60 -13.34
N ASP A 217 5.02 -0.55 -12.05
CA ASP A 217 6.14 0.17 -11.43
C ASP A 217 7.03 -0.69 -10.53
N GLY A 218 6.76 -2.00 -10.47
CA GLY A 218 7.49 -2.93 -9.62
C GLY A 218 7.22 -2.78 -8.12
N SER A 219 6.11 -2.12 -7.74
CA SER A 219 5.64 -1.96 -6.36
C SER A 219 5.06 -3.25 -5.78
N VAL A 220 4.64 -3.20 -4.51
CA VAL A 220 3.98 -4.32 -3.83
C VAL A 220 2.66 -4.72 -4.49
N THR A 221 1.90 -3.75 -5.00
CA THR A 221 0.62 -4.00 -5.67
C THR A 221 0.82 -4.65 -7.03
N ASP A 222 1.81 -4.19 -7.79
CA ASP A 222 2.21 -4.79 -9.05
C ASP A 222 2.72 -6.24 -8.85
N TRP A 223 3.53 -6.47 -7.80
CA TRP A 223 4.00 -7.81 -7.44
C TRP A 223 2.84 -8.76 -7.09
N TYR A 224 1.85 -8.31 -6.31
CA TYR A 224 0.68 -9.14 -6.00
C TYR A 224 -0.19 -9.42 -7.22
N MET A 225 -0.37 -8.43 -8.09
CA MET A 225 -1.07 -8.65 -9.36
C MET A 225 -0.40 -9.77 -10.18
N ARG A 226 0.95 -9.77 -10.25
CA ARG A 226 1.71 -10.83 -10.95
C ARG A 226 1.60 -12.21 -10.29
N GLN A 227 1.23 -12.27 -9.03
CA GLN A 227 0.90 -13.52 -8.34
C GLN A 227 -0.55 -13.96 -8.53
N GLY A 228 -1.34 -13.23 -9.31
CA GLY A 228 -2.74 -13.55 -9.59
C GLY A 228 -3.71 -13.06 -8.51
N VAL A 229 -3.31 -12.12 -7.66
CA VAL A 229 -4.24 -11.46 -6.72
C VAL A 229 -5.24 -10.62 -7.51
N PRO A 230 -6.56 -10.89 -7.39
CA PRO A 230 -7.56 -10.32 -8.30
C PRO A 230 -7.79 -8.81 -8.08
N TYR A 231 -7.57 -8.33 -6.86
CA TYR A 231 -7.80 -6.93 -6.48
C TYR A 231 -6.56 -6.36 -5.80
N THR A 232 -5.87 -5.48 -6.50
CA THR A 232 -4.70 -4.77 -5.94
C THR A 232 -4.78 -3.29 -6.28
N ALA A 233 -4.50 -2.43 -5.30
CA ALA A 233 -4.47 -0.99 -5.51
C ALA A 233 -3.44 -0.28 -4.63
N ALA A 234 -2.84 0.79 -5.18
CA ALA A 234 -2.21 1.85 -4.41
C ALA A 234 -3.13 3.08 -4.42
N LEU A 235 -3.68 3.41 -3.26
CA LEU A 235 -4.56 4.56 -3.06
C LEU A 235 -3.71 5.80 -2.79
N GLU A 236 -4.04 6.89 -3.45
CA GLU A 236 -3.43 8.19 -3.27
C GLU A 236 -4.44 9.22 -2.73
N THR A 237 -4.09 9.90 -1.65
CA THR A 237 -4.65 11.19 -1.28
C THR A 237 -3.57 12.26 -1.49
N THR A 238 -3.93 13.51 -1.75
CA THR A 238 -2.92 14.57 -1.89
C THR A 238 -2.51 15.14 -0.53
N THR A 239 -1.27 15.61 -0.41
CA THR A 239 -0.72 16.19 0.83
C THR A 239 -1.55 17.38 1.39
N PRO A 240 -2.22 18.23 0.57
CA PRO A 240 -3.11 19.28 1.09
C PRO A 240 -4.41 18.76 1.72
N THR A 241 -4.73 17.47 1.56
CA THR A 241 -5.93 16.87 2.16
C THR A 241 -5.77 16.79 3.68
N SER A 242 -6.79 17.20 4.43
CA SER A 242 -6.75 17.12 5.89
C SER A 242 -6.63 15.67 6.38
N GLN A 243 -6.06 15.44 7.56
CA GLN A 243 -5.96 14.08 8.10
C GLN A 243 -7.33 13.42 8.28
N ASP A 244 -8.36 14.19 8.67
CA ASP A 244 -9.71 13.64 8.84
C ASP A 244 -10.32 13.22 7.50
N ASP A 245 -10.09 13.97 6.41
CA ASP A 245 -10.53 13.57 5.07
C ASP A 245 -9.69 12.41 4.54
N CYS A 246 -8.37 12.38 4.78
CA CYS A 246 -7.53 11.23 4.48
C CYS A 246 -8.01 9.97 5.22
N ASP A 247 -8.33 10.10 6.51
CA ASP A 247 -8.89 8.99 7.31
C ASP A 247 -10.17 8.46 6.68
N ALA A 248 -11.08 9.37 6.26
CA ALA A 248 -12.34 8.99 5.63
C ALA A 248 -12.13 8.25 4.31
N VAL A 249 -11.29 8.80 3.41
CA VAL A 249 -10.95 8.17 2.12
C VAL A 249 -10.29 6.81 2.34
N ASN A 250 -9.29 6.74 3.21
CA ASN A 250 -8.58 5.49 3.51
C ASN A 250 -9.53 4.42 4.08
N LEU A 251 -10.44 4.78 4.99
CA LEU A 251 -11.40 3.85 5.57
C LEU A 251 -12.44 3.36 4.55
N ILE A 252 -12.87 4.21 3.60
CA ILE A 252 -13.73 3.82 2.49
C ILE A 252 -13.04 2.72 1.68
N TRP A 253 -11.79 2.93 1.28
CA TRP A 253 -11.03 1.97 0.50
C TRP A 253 -10.68 0.70 1.28
N ILE A 254 -10.26 0.80 2.53
CA ILE A 254 -9.98 -0.37 3.38
C ILE A 254 -11.23 -1.25 3.52
N ARG A 255 -12.41 -0.66 3.80
CA ARG A 255 -13.66 -1.41 3.90
C ARG A 255 -14.07 -2.02 2.58
N GLY A 256 -13.95 -1.28 1.48
CA GLY A 256 -14.18 -1.79 0.14
C GLY A 256 -13.28 -3.00 -0.19
N PHE A 257 -12.00 -2.94 0.16
CA PHE A 257 -11.07 -4.05 -0.02
C PHE A 257 -11.37 -5.25 0.89
N ILE A 258 -11.85 -5.03 2.10
CA ILE A 258 -12.36 -6.10 2.97
C ILE A 258 -13.57 -6.78 2.30
N ASP A 259 -14.51 -6.00 1.74
CA ASP A 259 -15.68 -6.55 1.03
C ASP A 259 -15.28 -7.28 -0.26
N LEU A 260 -14.27 -6.80 -1.00
CA LEU A 260 -13.73 -7.50 -2.18
C LEU A 260 -13.06 -8.83 -1.78
N ALA A 261 -12.23 -8.83 -0.75
CA ALA A 261 -11.60 -10.05 -0.24
C ALA A 261 -12.64 -11.09 0.21
N ALA A 262 -13.72 -10.64 0.87
CA ALA A 262 -14.81 -11.51 1.33
C ALA A 262 -15.55 -12.22 0.20
N ARG A 263 -15.62 -11.66 -1.02
CA ARG A 263 -16.27 -12.30 -2.19
C ARG A 263 -15.58 -13.56 -2.64
N GLY A 264 -14.28 -13.69 -2.39
CA GLY A 264 -13.53 -14.90 -2.67
C GLY A 264 -13.35 -15.24 -4.16
N GLU A 265 -13.37 -14.26 -5.04
CA GLU A 265 -13.17 -14.39 -6.48
C GLU A 265 -11.70 -14.60 -6.88
N GLY A 266 -10.86 -14.99 -5.92
CA GLY A 266 -9.45 -15.29 -6.15
C GLY A 266 -9.25 -16.56 -7.01
N PRO A 267 -8.05 -16.78 -7.56
CA PRO A 267 -7.75 -17.98 -8.32
C PRO A 267 -8.11 -19.20 -7.49
N THR A 268 -8.87 -20.09 -8.07
CA THR A 268 -9.15 -21.42 -7.48
C THR A 268 -7.80 -22.05 -7.11
N ARG A 269 -7.54 -22.19 -5.82
CA ARG A 269 -6.33 -22.79 -5.25
C ARG A 269 -6.21 -24.25 -5.62
#